data_25c93b3d6003e17edd0fbd3dcdc7225c
#
_entry.id   25c93b3d6003e17edd0fbd3dcdc7225c
#
_cell.length_a   1.000
_cell.length_b   1.000
_cell.length_c   1.000
_cell.angle_alpha   90.00
_cell.angle_beta   90.00
_cell.angle_gamma   90.00
#
_symmetry.space_group_name_H-M   'P 1'
#
loop_
_entity.id
_entity.type
_entity.pdbx_description
1 polymer ?
#
loop_
_entity_poly.entity_id
_entity_poly.type
_entity_poly.pdbx_seq_one_letter_code
_entity_poly.pdbx_strand_id
1 'polypeptide(L)'
;MESLCDNDPFQSYKIANHDFLEELGDRSPCPSCNKSRKYYCYTCYIPVKSIEGRLPRVKLPLKIDIIKHSREIDGKSTSSHVAVLAPEDVSIYTYPCIPDYSPEENIVLLYPGKNAVPVAELVKLLREKQNDDTKKKWQTTAGHSPLIHRAVFIDSTWNQSKGLQCVVLENRLSQFWRHQEGSPRWYLATVEAVHEFLVEVFQATNTVEYDGQFDNLLFFFRFMYSKIHELYDSSSLRAYKRPLHVDNVGKKKKVKESIQQSGYSSD
;
A
#
# COMPACT_ATOMS: atom_id res chain seq x y z
N MET A 1 24.80 -12.81 21.36
CA MET A 1 24.86 -12.16 20.05
C MET A 1 24.40 -13.17 19.04
N GLU A 2 23.10 -13.29 18.86
CA GLU A 2 22.56 -14.12 17.79
C GLU A 2 22.77 -13.38 16.49
N SER A 3 23.50 -13.98 15.57
CA SER A 3 23.63 -13.52 14.19
C SER A 3 22.23 -13.45 13.60
N LEU A 4 21.77 -12.23 13.28
CA LEU A 4 20.64 -12.05 12.39
C LEU A 4 21.05 -12.68 11.06
N CYS A 5 20.73 -13.96 10.91
CA CYS A 5 20.84 -14.68 9.65
C CYS A 5 20.11 -13.90 8.58
N ASP A 6 20.76 -13.70 7.45
CA ASP A 6 20.25 -13.12 6.21
C ASP A 6 19.06 -13.93 5.67
N ASN A 7 17.92 -13.86 6.32
CA ASN A 7 16.70 -14.38 5.73
C ASN A 7 16.11 -13.27 4.86
N ASP A 8 16.17 -13.49 3.54
CA ASP A 8 15.42 -12.66 2.58
C ASP A 8 13.96 -12.58 3.04
N PRO A 9 13.46 -11.41 3.42
CA PRO A 9 12.09 -11.28 3.93
C PRO A 9 11.03 -11.65 2.88
N PHE A 10 11.43 -11.84 1.63
CA PHE A 10 10.58 -12.23 0.52
C PHE A 10 10.67 -13.73 0.19
N GLN A 11 11.41 -14.53 0.96
CA GLN A 11 11.64 -15.93 0.67
C GLN A 11 10.34 -16.76 0.58
N SER A 12 9.32 -16.40 1.37
CA SER A 12 8.01 -17.07 1.36
C SER A 12 7.08 -16.64 0.23
N TYR A 13 7.42 -15.58 -0.50
CA TYR A 13 6.59 -15.02 -1.57
C TYR A 13 6.94 -15.62 -2.93
N LYS A 14 5.92 -15.85 -3.77
CA LYS A 14 6.09 -16.35 -5.15
C LYS A 14 6.28 -15.19 -6.12
N ILE A 15 7.37 -14.46 -5.97
CA ILE A 15 7.72 -13.32 -6.84
C ILE A 15 8.55 -13.82 -8.01
N ALA A 16 8.20 -13.40 -9.22
CA ALA A 16 8.93 -13.71 -10.45
C ALA A 16 10.39 -13.24 -10.37
N ASN A 17 11.27 -13.93 -11.09
CA ASN A 17 12.67 -13.55 -11.19
C ASN A 17 12.82 -12.17 -11.85
N HIS A 18 13.64 -11.32 -11.25
CA HIS A 18 13.89 -9.93 -11.68
C HIS A 18 15.34 -9.66 -12.12
N ASP A 19 16.19 -10.68 -12.25
CA ASP A 19 17.63 -10.53 -12.58
C ASP A 19 17.82 -9.76 -13.89
N PHE A 20 16.94 -9.94 -14.86
CA PHE A 20 16.98 -9.23 -16.11
C PHE A 20 16.91 -7.69 -15.98
N LEU A 21 16.42 -7.16 -14.85
CA LEU A 21 16.41 -5.73 -14.60
C LEU A 21 17.83 -5.18 -14.34
N GLU A 22 18.74 -6.05 -13.91
CA GLU A 22 20.14 -5.68 -13.71
C GLU A 22 20.90 -5.51 -15.01
N GLU A 23 20.57 -6.34 -16.00
CA GLU A 23 21.17 -6.35 -17.32
C GLU A 23 20.78 -5.13 -18.17
N LEU A 24 19.78 -4.36 -17.71
CA LEU A 24 19.35 -3.17 -18.44
C LEU A 24 20.43 -2.10 -18.41
N GLY A 25 20.84 -1.68 -19.59
CA GLY A 25 21.79 -0.59 -19.81
C GLY A 25 21.29 0.77 -19.32
N ASP A 26 21.50 1.78 -20.13
CA ASP A 26 21.13 3.15 -19.82
C ASP A 26 19.61 3.38 -19.74
N ARG A 27 19.24 4.54 -19.23
CA ARG A 27 17.85 5.00 -19.20
C ARG A 27 17.34 5.23 -20.62
N SER A 28 16.06 4.92 -20.83
CA SER A 28 15.38 5.12 -22.12
C SER A 28 14.19 6.07 -21.98
N PRO A 29 13.73 6.68 -23.06
CA PRO A 29 12.54 7.54 -23.02
C PRO A 29 11.28 6.75 -22.75
N CYS A 30 10.38 7.32 -21.94
CA CYS A 30 9.05 6.78 -21.74
C CYS A 30 8.25 6.80 -23.06
N PRO A 31 7.57 5.72 -23.45
CA PRO A 31 6.79 5.69 -24.70
C PRO A 31 5.67 6.74 -24.77
N SER A 32 5.16 7.20 -23.64
CA SER A 32 4.06 8.17 -23.57
C SER A 32 4.53 9.62 -23.38
N CYS A 33 5.34 9.90 -22.34
CA CYS A 33 5.71 11.29 -21.98
C CYS A 33 7.16 11.66 -22.34
N ASN A 34 7.90 10.78 -23.00
CA ASN A 34 9.29 10.93 -23.43
C ASN A 34 10.32 11.26 -22.34
N LYS A 35 9.93 11.24 -21.05
CA LYS A 35 10.86 11.44 -19.93
C LYS A 35 11.79 10.24 -19.79
N SER A 36 13.08 10.49 -19.48
CA SER A 36 14.08 9.45 -19.28
C SER A 36 13.75 8.56 -18.07
N ARG A 37 13.67 7.25 -18.27
CA ARG A 37 13.32 6.22 -17.27
C ARG A 37 14.24 5.01 -17.38
N LYS A 38 14.40 4.26 -16.28
CA LYS A 38 15.23 3.05 -16.32
C LYS A 38 14.36 1.79 -16.47
N TYR A 39 13.32 1.63 -15.67
CA TYR A 39 12.49 0.43 -15.65
C TYR A 39 11.05 0.72 -16.10
N TYR A 40 10.45 1.76 -15.56
CA TYR A 40 9.08 2.18 -15.87
C TYR A 40 8.91 3.68 -15.63
N CYS A 41 7.88 4.23 -16.23
CA CYS A 41 7.50 5.62 -15.98
C CYS A 41 6.56 5.73 -14.78
N TYR A 42 7.04 6.33 -13.72
CA TYR A 42 6.26 6.58 -12.51
C TYR A 42 5.28 7.77 -12.62
N THR A 43 5.18 8.39 -13.82
CA THR A 43 4.17 9.40 -14.13
C THR A 43 3.07 8.84 -15.05
N CYS A 44 3.44 7.96 -16.01
CA CYS A 44 2.50 7.35 -16.96
C CYS A 44 2.12 5.93 -16.57
N TYR A 45 2.79 5.34 -15.56
CA TYR A 45 2.58 3.99 -15.05
C TYR A 45 2.73 2.89 -16.11
N ILE A 46 3.65 3.08 -17.04
CA ILE A 46 3.95 2.13 -18.10
C ILE A 46 5.42 1.73 -18.08
N PRO A 47 5.77 0.48 -18.44
CA PRO A 47 7.16 0.05 -18.55
C PRO A 47 7.89 0.77 -19.68
N VAL A 48 9.23 0.75 -19.63
CA VAL A 48 10.04 1.10 -20.80
C VAL A 48 9.96 -0.04 -21.82
N LYS A 49 10.13 0.27 -23.11
CA LYS A 49 9.99 -0.71 -24.20
C LYS A 49 10.83 -1.98 -24.01
N SER A 50 12.05 -1.84 -23.49
CA SER A 50 12.99 -2.96 -23.34
C SER A 50 12.51 -4.07 -22.37
N ILE A 51 11.54 -3.80 -21.51
CA ILE A 51 11.01 -4.76 -20.56
C ILE A 51 9.48 -4.96 -20.68
N GLU A 52 8.85 -4.29 -21.62
CA GLU A 52 7.45 -4.53 -21.94
C GLU A 52 7.26 -6.00 -22.36
N GLY A 53 6.36 -6.71 -21.74
CA GLY A 53 6.16 -8.15 -21.96
C GLY A 53 7.05 -9.09 -21.14
N ARG A 54 8.09 -8.57 -20.44
CA ARG A 54 8.89 -9.36 -19.49
C ARG A 54 8.40 -9.20 -18.04
N LEU A 55 7.60 -8.17 -17.79
CA LEU A 55 7.06 -7.92 -16.46
C LEU A 55 5.90 -8.85 -16.13
N PRO A 56 5.83 -9.35 -14.90
CA PRO A 56 4.65 -10.07 -14.47
C PRO A 56 3.42 -9.16 -14.47
N ARG A 57 2.28 -9.68 -14.90
CA ARG A 57 0.99 -9.01 -14.84
C ARG A 57 0.15 -9.63 -13.74
N VAL A 58 -0.43 -8.80 -12.89
CA VAL A 58 -1.27 -9.25 -11.78
C VAL A 58 -2.70 -8.82 -12.06
N LYS A 59 -3.62 -9.78 -12.04
CA LYS A 59 -5.06 -9.53 -12.10
C LYS A 59 -5.60 -9.46 -10.68
N LEU A 60 -6.32 -8.40 -10.36
CA LEU A 60 -6.86 -8.19 -9.03
C LEU A 60 -8.35 -8.56 -8.97
N PRO A 61 -8.85 -9.04 -7.83
CA PRO A 61 -10.25 -9.40 -7.66
C PRO A 61 -11.19 -8.19 -7.50
N LEU A 62 -10.63 -7.00 -7.31
CA LEU A 62 -11.35 -5.75 -7.10
C LEU A 62 -10.54 -4.58 -7.66
N LYS A 63 -11.16 -3.41 -7.81
CA LYS A 63 -10.46 -2.20 -8.24
C LYS A 63 -9.72 -1.54 -7.08
N ILE A 64 -8.53 -1.01 -7.36
CA ILE A 64 -7.70 -0.27 -6.40
C ILE A 64 -7.57 1.16 -6.87
N ASP A 65 -7.97 2.09 -6.04
CA ASP A 65 -7.71 3.51 -6.25
C ASP A 65 -6.68 4.01 -5.24
N ILE A 66 -5.63 4.64 -5.73
CA ILE A 66 -4.59 5.23 -4.88
C ILE A 66 -4.68 6.74 -5.01
N ILE A 67 -4.99 7.40 -3.89
CA ILE A 67 -5.09 8.86 -3.84
C ILE A 67 -3.78 9.42 -3.34
N LYS A 68 -3.06 10.08 -4.22
CA LYS A 68 -1.76 10.67 -3.97
C LYS A 68 -1.89 12.16 -3.65
N HIS A 69 -1.13 12.65 -2.69
CA HIS A 69 -1.00 14.09 -2.47
C HIS A 69 -0.17 14.75 -3.57
N SER A 70 -0.52 15.97 -3.99
CA SER A 70 0.17 16.70 -5.07
C SER A 70 1.66 16.99 -4.78
N ARG A 71 2.06 17.02 -3.51
CA ARG A 71 3.45 17.20 -3.08
C ARG A 71 4.24 15.90 -2.96
N GLU A 72 3.58 14.74 -3.12
CA GLU A 72 4.29 13.46 -3.07
C GLU A 72 5.19 13.32 -4.30
N ILE A 73 6.44 12.94 -4.06
CA ILE A 73 7.42 12.80 -5.14
C ILE A 73 7.20 11.45 -5.82
N ASP A 74 6.71 11.46 -7.07
CA ASP A 74 6.39 10.27 -7.86
C ASP A 74 7.46 9.18 -7.83
N GLY A 75 8.72 9.55 -7.97
CA GLY A 75 9.84 8.60 -7.97
C GLY A 75 10.21 8.04 -6.59
N LYS A 76 9.55 8.48 -5.52
CA LYS A 76 9.73 7.97 -4.16
C LYS A 76 8.57 7.10 -3.70
N SER A 77 7.39 7.28 -4.29
CA SER A 77 6.21 6.51 -3.98
C SER A 77 6.27 5.11 -4.60
N THR A 78 5.84 4.12 -3.84
CA THR A 78 5.70 2.73 -4.31
C THR A 78 4.35 2.45 -4.97
N SER A 79 3.43 3.42 -4.98
CA SER A 79 2.13 3.31 -5.67
C SER A 79 2.28 3.01 -7.16
N SER A 80 3.32 3.56 -7.80
CA SER A 80 3.63 3.30 -9.20
C SER A 80 3.96 1.83 -9.49
N HIS A 81 4.50 1.07 -8.52
CA HIS A 81 4.73 -0.37 -8.69
C HIS A 81 3.42 -1.10 -8.96
N VAL A 82 2.41 -0.80 -8.14
CA VAL A 82 1.09 -1.44 -8.23
C VAL A 82 0.43 -1.13 -9.57
N ALA A 83 0.43 0.16 -9.98
CA ALA A 83 -0.20 0.59 -11.22
C ALA A 83 0.49 0.01 -12.47
N VAL A 84 1.81 -0.17 -12.46
CA VAL A 84 2.55 -0.78 -13.59
C VAL A 84 2.28 -2.28 -13.68
N LEU A 85 2.13 -2.99 -12.57
CA LEU A 85 1.99 -4.45 -12.53
C LEU A 85 0.54 -4.92 -12.66
N ALA A 86 -0.43 -4.10 -12.26
CA ALA A 86 -1.86 -4.36 -12.36
C ALA A 86 -2.62 -3.20 -13.04
N PRO A 87 -2.27 -2.82 -14.29
CA PRO A 87 -2.77 -1.59 -14.93
C PRO A 87 -4.27 -1.62 -15.24
N GLU A 88 -4.88 -2.79 -15.31
CA GLU A 88 -6.32 -2.92 -15.58
C GLU A 88 -7.17 -2.66 -14.33
N ASP A 89 -6.60 -2.85 -13.15
CA ASP A 89 -7.36 -2.85 -11.90
C ASP A 89 -6.94 -1.72 -10.95
N VAL A 90 -5.88 -0.95 -11.29
CA VAL A 90 -5.33 0.10 -10.44
C VAL A 90 -5.37 1.46 -11.11
N SER A 91 -5.92 2.44 -10.41
CA SER A 91 -5.92 3.84 -10.81
C SER A 91 -5.24 4.71 -9.76
N ILE A 92 -4.47 5.71 -10.20
CA ILE A 92 -3.82 6.67 -9.31
C ILE A 92 -4.39 8.05 -9.60
N TYR A 93 -4.92 8.68 -8.55
CA TYR A 93 -5.48 10.02 -8.61
C TYR A 93 -4.63 10.99 -7.80
N THR A 94 -4.58 12.25 -8.23
CA THR A 94 -3.89 13.30 -7.47
C THR A 94 -4.93 14.20 -6.82
N TYR A 95 -4.90 14.29 -5.49
CA TYR A 95 -5.79 15.18 -4.76
C TYR A 95 -5.60 16.64 -5.24
N PRO A 96 -6.70 17.42 -5.42
CA PRO A 96 -8.09 17.11 -5.04
C PRO A 96 -8.92 16.39 -6.12
N CYS A 97 -8.33 16.03 -7.27
CA CYS A 97 -9.04 15.37 -8.37
C CYS A 97 -9.23 13.88 -8.04
N ILE A 98 -10.24 13.56 -7.26
CA ILE A 98 -10.64 12.19 -6.92
C ILE A 98 -11.96 11.86 -7.60
N PRO A 99 -12.25 10.58 -7.93
CA PRO A 99 -13.53 10.20 -8.52
C PRO A 99 -14.68 10.36 -7.53
N ASP A 100 -15.87 10.61 -8.07
CA ASP A 100 -17.10 10.49 -7.31
C ASP A 100 -17.43 9.00 -7.16
N TYR A 101 -17.52 8.53 -5.93
CA TYR A 101 -17.84 7.14 -5.63
C TYR A 101 -19.34 6.94 -5.50
N SER A 102 -19.88 5.91 -6.20
CA SER A 102 -21.28 5.56 -6.08
C SER A 102 -21.59 4.98 -4.71
N PRO A 103 -22.68 5.42 -4.05
CA PRO A 103 -23.15 4.81 -2.81
C PRO A 103 -23.55 3.33 -2.94
N GLU A 104 -23.82 2.87 -4.17
CA GLU A 104 -24.19 1.48 -4.47
C GLU A 104 -22.97 0.55 -4.52
N GLU A 105 -21.78 1.09 -4.66
CA GLU A 105 -20.54 0.31 -4.63
C GLU A 105 -20.10 0.03 -3.18
N ASN A 106 -19.73 -1.21 -2.90
CA ASN A 106 -19.04 -1.55 -1.66
C ASN A 106 -17.58 -1.09 -1.75
N ILE A 107 -17.34 0.14 -1.31
CA ILE A 107 -16.03 0.80 -1.33
C ILE A 107 -15.47 0.83 0.08
N VAL A 108 -14.21 0.45 0.22
CA VAL A 108 -13.49 0.47 1.50
C VAL A 108 -12.31 1.41 1.44
N LEU A 109 -12.03 2.10 2.54
CA LEU A 109 -10.89 2.99 2.69
C LEU A 109 -9.87 2.39 3.65
N LEU A 110 -8.66 2.14 3.20
CA LEU A 110 -7.57 1.75 4.10
C LEU A 110 -7.05 2.98 4.85
N TYR A 111 -7.53 3.11 6.08
CA TYR A 111 -7.16 4.21 6.96
C TYR A 111 -7.40 3.85 8.43
N PRO A 112 -6.46 4.11 9.34
CA PRO A 112 -6.59 3.83 10.77
C PRO A 112 -7.52 4.85 11.46
N GLY A 113 -8.80 4.85 11.07
CA GLY A 113 -9.85 5.68 11.66
C GLY A 113 -10.37 5.12 12.98
N LYS A 114 -11.10 5.92 13.76
CA LYS A 114 -11.69 5.48 15.05
C LYS A 114 -12.65 4.29 14.89
N ASN A 115 -13.31 4.19 13.74
CA ASN A 115 -14.29 3.14 13.43
C ASN A 115 -13.74 2.15 12.39
N ALA A 116 -12.43 2.07 12.23
CA ALA A 116 -11.81 1.12 11.33
C ALA A 116 -11.88 -0.29 11.93
N VAL A 117 -12.23 -1.27 11.10
CA VAL A 117 -12.33 -2.68 11.48
C VAL A 117 -11.29 -3.50 10.73
N PRO A 118 -10.85 -4.65 11.25
CA PRO A 118 -10.04 -5.61 10.49
C PRO A 118 -10.76 -6.08 9.23
N VAL A 119 -9.99 -6.47 8.20
CA VAL A 119 -10.54 -6.94 6.92
C VAL A 119 -11.47 -8.14 7.12
N ALA A 120 -11.11 -9.09 7.98
CA ALA A 120 -11.94 -10.27 8.26
C ALA A 120 -13.32 -9.90 8.85
N GLU A 121 -13.36 -8.92 9.75
CA GLU A 121 -14.62 -8.42 10.33
C GLU A 121 -15.45 -7.69 9.28
N LEU A 122 -14.84 -6.86 8.43
CA LEU A 122 -15.53 -6.21 7.32
C LEU A 122 -16.19 -7.24 6.39
N VAL A 123 -15.45 -8.27 5.97
CA VAL A 123 -15.97 -9.32 5.09
C VAL A 123 -17.20 -10.03 5.72
N LYS A 124 -17.16 -10.29 7.03
CA LYS A 124 -18.29 -10.86 7.76
C LYS A 124 -19.51 -9.92 7.72
N LEU A 125 -19.33 -8.64 8.02
CA LEU A 125 -20.42 -7.64 7.98
C LEU A 125 -21.05 -7.50 6.59
N LEU A 126 -20.22 -7.52 5.53
CA LEU A 126 -20.71 -7.43 4.15
C LEU A 126 -21.50 -8.67 3.74
N ARG A 127 -21.09 -9.88 4.17
CA ARG A 127 -21.84 -11.12 3.95
C ARG A 127 -23.19 -11.11 4.66
N GLU A 128 -23.26 -10.62 5.88
CA GLU A 128 -24.49 -10.50 6.63
C GLU A 128 -25.48 -9.56 5.91
N LYS A 129 -25.01 -8.40 5.44
CA LYS A 129 -25.82 -7.48 4.63
C LYS A 129 -26.33 -8.11 3.34
N GLN A 130 -25.49 -8.81 2.58
CA GLN A 130 -25.92 -9.48 1.34
C GLN A 130 -27.00 -10.53 1.61
N ASN A 131 -26.90 -11.29 2.70
CA ASN A 131 -27.90 -12.29 3.07
C ASN A 131 -29.24 -11.65 3.45
N ASP A 132 -29.27 -10.49 4.08
CA ASP A 132 -30.51 -9.77 4.40
C ASP A 132 -31.16 -9.15 3.16
N ASP A 133 -30.36 -8.62 2.22
CA ASP A 133 -30.85 -8.06 0.96
C ASP A 133 -31.40 -9.15 0.01
N THR A 134 -30.81 -10.33 -0.03
CA THR A 134 -31.32 -11.48 -0.79
C THR A 134 -32.64 -12.00 -0.24
N LYS A 135 -32.87 -11.92 1.05
CA LYS A 135 -34.19 -12.24 1.66
C LYS A 135 -35.30 -11.26 1.26
N LYS A 136 -34.94 -10.02 0.91
CA LYS A 136 -35.89 -8.96 0.50
C LYS A 136 -36.18 -8.93 -1.00
N LYS A 137 -35.27 -9.45 -1.83
CA LYS A 137 -35.43 -9.54 -3.30
C LYS A 137 -35.63 -10.98 -3.72
N TRP A 138 -36.88 -11.45 -3.75
CA TRP A 138 -37.30 -12.59 -4.58
C TRP A 138 -37.26 -12.15 -6.04
N GLN A 139 -36.37 -12.69 -6.83
CA GLN A 139 -36.10 -12.47 -8.25
C GLN A 139 -34.96 -11.51 -8.56
N THR A 140 -33.79 -12.10 -8.82
CA THR A 140 -33.00 -11.81 -10.02
C THR A 140 -31.77 -12.75 -10.07
N THR A 141 -31.50 -13.23 -11.26
CA THR A 141 -30.47 -14.14 -11.74
C THR A 141 -29.10 -14.02 -11.01
N ALA A 142 -28.60 -15.19 -10.65
CA ALA A 142 -27.33 -15.42 -9.97
C ALA A 142 -26.11 -14.86 -10.74
N GLY A 143 -25.69 -13.66 -10.36
CA GLY A 143 -24.33 -13.20 -10.53
C GLY A 143 -23.84 -12.79 -9.15
N HIS A 144 -22.87 -13.53 -8.58
CA HIS A 144 -22.28 -13.13 -7.31
C HIS A 144 -21.54 -11.82 -7.52
N SER A 145 -22.17 -10.69 -7.14
CA SER A 145 -21.48 -9.41 -7.07
C SER A 145 -20.33 -9.52 -6.06
N PRO A 146 -19.14 -9.01 -6.36
CA PRO A 146 -18.02 -9.06 -5.40
C PRO A 146 -18.42 -8.37 -4.10
N LEU A 147 -17.98 -8.93 -2.97
CA LEU A 147 -18.24 -8.35 -1.64
C LEU A 147 -17.65 -6.93 -1.50
N ILE A 148 -16.48 -6.72 -2.07
CA ILE A 148 -15.78 -5.44 -2.14
C ILE A 148 -15.55 -5.14 -3.61
N HIS A 149 -16.07 -4.03 -4.11
CA HIS A 149 -15.91 -3.60 -5.50
C HIS A 149 -14.60 -2.82 -5.67
N ARG A 150 -14.26 -2.04 -4.67
CA ARG A 150 -13.14 -1.10 -4.74
C ARG A 150 -12.51 -0.88 -3.37
N ALA A 151 -11.17 -0.77 -3.35
CA ALA A 151 -10.44 -0.31 -2.17
C ALA A 151 -9.67 0.98 -2.50
N VAL A 152 -9.74 1.93 -1.59
CA VAL A 152 -9.09 3.24 -1.70
C VAL A 152 -7.92 3.30 -0.73
N PHE A 153 -6.75 3.63 -1.24
CA PHE A 153 -5.52 3.81 -0.48
C PHE A 153 -5.11 5.28 -0.51
N ILE A 154 -4.67 5.80 0.61
CA ILE A 154 -4.15 7.17 0.70
C ILE A 154 -2.63 7.11 0.74
N ASP A 155 -1.98 7.59 -0.32
CA ASP A 155 -0.53 7.70 -0.45
C ASP A 155 -0.07 9.07 0.06
N SER A 156 -0.39 9.37 1.32
CA SER A 156 0.02 10.60 2.03
C SER A 156 -0.52 10.64 3.47
N THR A 157 -0.06 11.61 4.27
CA THR A 157 -0.59 11.89 5.62
C THR A 157 -1.88 12.72 5.55
N TRP A 158 -3.04 12.08 5.60
CA TRP A 158 -4.34 12.73 5.44
C TRP A 158 -5.25 12.65 6.66
N ASN A 159 -5.93 13.76 6.96
CA ASN A 159 -6.92 13.86 8.04
C ASN A 159 -8.40 13.90 7.54
N GLN A 160 -8.68 13.60 6.29
CA GLN A 160 -10.03 13.74 5.71
C GLN A 160 -10.55 12.43 5.11
N SER A 161 -11.15 11.59 5.94
CA SER A 161 -11.76 10.31 5.54
C SER A 161 -13.23 10.22 5.98
N LYS A 162 -14.04 11.25 5.73
CA LYS A 162 -15.44 11.24 6.14
C LYS A 162 -16.29 10.44 5.14
N GLY A 163 -17.03 9.45 5.64
CA GLY A 163 -18.12 8.80 4.92
C GLY A 163 -17.80 7.43 4.30
N LEU A 164 -16.55 6.99 4.23
CA LEU A 164 -16.21 5.65 3.76
C LEU A 164 -16.00 4.68 4.94
N GLN A 165 -16.32 3.39 4.71
CA GLN A 165 -16.00 2.34 5.67
C GLN A 165 -14.49 2.17 5.75
N CYS A 166 -13.91 2.47 6.91
CA CYS A 166 -12.48 2.34 7.14
C CYS A 166 -12.10 0.91 7.54
N VAL A 167 -10.98 0.43 7.04
CA VAL A 167 -10.37 -0.85 7.42
C VAL A 167 -8.93 -0.65 7.83
N VAL A 168 -8.45 -1.53 8.71
CA VAL A 168 -7.06 -1.64 9.13
C VAL A 168 -6.52 -3.01 8.78
N LEU A 169 -5.23 -3.05 8.47
CA LEU A 169 -4.48 -4.27 8.24
C LEU A 169 -3.92 -4.80 9.55
N GLU A 170 -3.65 -6.09 9.62
CA GLU A 170 -2.88 -6.67 10.71
C GLU A 170 -1.49 -6.05 10.79
N ASN A 171 -0.95 -5.96 12.02
CA ASN A 171 0.35 -5.34 12.24
C ASN A 171 1.48 -6.16 11.61
N ARG A 172 2.13 -5.57 10.61
CA ARG A 172 3.32 -6.14 9.96
C ARG A 172 4.46 -5.13 9.96
N LEU A 173 5.68 -5.61 9.88
CA LEU A 173 6.85 -4.75 9.79
C LEU A 173 7.17 -4.45 8.33
N SER A 174 7.19 -3.17 7.99
CA SER A 174 7.57 -2.72 6.65
C SER A 174 9.04 -3.03 6.35
N GLN A 175 9.29 -3.53 5.14
CA GLN A 175 10.63 -3.73 4.58
C GLN A 175 11.11 -2.49 3.81
N PHE A 176 10.38 -1.37 3.90
CA PHE A 176 10.72 -0.15 3.18
C PHE A 176 12.02 0.47 3.70
N TRP A 177 13.02 0.54 2.85
CA TRP A 177 14.39 1.00 3.15
C TRP A 177 14.53 2.51 3.36
N ARG A 178 13.53 3.30 2.99
CA ARG A 178 13.58 4.75 3.17
C ARG A 178 13.15 5.15 4.57
N HIS A 179 13.91 6.08 5.16
CA HIS A 179 13.54 6.64 6.45
C HIS A 179 12.29 7.52 6.30
N GLN A 180 11.30 7.25 7.14
CA GLN A 180 10.08 8.05 7.28
C GLN A 180 10.07 8.65 8.67
N GLU A 181 10.38 9.94 8.76
CA GLU A 181 10.49 10.64 10.03
C GLU A 181 9.15 10.63 10.78
N GLY A 182 9.20 10.32 12.08
CA GLY A 182 8.01 10.28 12.94
C GLY A 182 7.03 9.12 12.69
N SER A 183 7.35 8.19 11.77
CA SER A 183 6.50 7.04 11.47
C SER A 183 7.10 5.75 12.06
N PRO A 184 6.30 4.90 12.72
CA PRO A 184 6.75 3.59 13.19
C PRO A 184 6.97 2.59 12.04
N ARG A 185 7.62 1.45 12.35
CA ARG A 185 7.97 0.44 11.34
C ARG A 185 6.78 -0.33 10.77
N TRP A 186 5.63 -0.33 11.42
CA TRP A 186 4.41 -0.95 10.86
C TRP A 186 3.65 -0.05 9.87
N TYR A 187 4.12 1.17 9.60
CA TYR A 187 3.60 1.96 8.50
C TYR A 187 4.17 1.42 7.20
N LEU A 188 3.35 0.63 6.51
CA LEU A 188 3.69 -0.05 5.28
C LEU A 188 3.90 0.96 4.15
N ALA A 189 4.79 0.64 3.20
CA ALA A 189 4.80 1.32 1.91
C ALA A 189 3.51 0.98 1.16
N THR A 190 3.07 1.85 0.26
CA THR A 190 1.78 1.70 -0.44
C THR A 190 1.65 0.35 -1.13
N VAL A 191 2.71 -0.16 -1.77
CA VAL A 191 2.70 -1.48 -2.42
C VAL A 191 2.57 -2.62 -1.40
N GLU A 192 3.22 -2.52 -0.23
CA GLU A 192 3.08 -3.50 0.85
C GLU A 192 1.63 -3.50 1.38
N ALA A 193 1.05 -2.30 1.60
CA ALA A 193 -0.31 -2.17 2.09
C ALA A 193 -1.35 -2.73 1.11
N VAL A 194 -1.17 -2.51 -0.20
CA VAL A 194 -2.05 -3.09 -1.23
C VAL A 194 -1.93 -4.60 -1.26
N HIS A 195 -0.71 -5.12 -1.24
CA HIS A 195 -0.46 -6.57 -1.24
C HIS A 195 -1.12 -7.24 -0.03
N GLU A 196 -0.83 -6.76 1.19
CA GLU A 196 -1.38 -7.32 2.43
C GLU A 196 -2.91 -7.26 2.47
N PHE A 197 -3.49 -6.14 2.05
CA PHE A 197 -4.95 -6.02 1.96
C PHE A 197 -5.56 -7.10 1.05
N LEU A 198 -4.97 -7.34 -0.12
CA LEU A 198 -5.46 -8.36 -1.05
C LEU A 198 -5.31 -9.77 -0.49
N VAL A 199 -4.22 -10.04 0.23
CA VAL A 199 -4.01 -11.33 0.92
C VAL A 199 -5.06 -11.52 2.02
N GLU A 200 -5.29 -10.52 2.89
CA GLU A 200 -6.30 -10.59 3.95
C GLU A 200 -7.71 -10.75 3.39
N VAL A 201 -8.05 -10.01 2.30
CA VAL A 201 -9.34 -10.19 1.60
C VAL A 201 -9.46 -11.60 1.04
N PHE A 202 -8.42 -12.12 0.40
CA PHE A 202 -8.43 -13.48 -0.15
C PHE A 202 -8.66 -14.51 0.96
N GLN A 203 -7.92 -14.45 2.06
CA GLN A 203 -8.04 -15.35 3.20
C GLN A 203 -9.44 -15.27 3.86
N ALA A 204 -10.03 -14.07 3.95
CA ALA A 204 -11.36 -13.88 4.52
C ALA A 204 -12.50 -14.32 3.59
N THR A 205 -12.26 -14.36 2.26
CA THR A 205 -13.31 -14.66 1.27
C THR A 205 -13.24 -16.07 0.71
N ASN A 206 -12.09 -16.75 0.78
CA ASN A 206 -11.87 -18.06 0.20
C ASN A 206 -11.61 -19.12 1.27
N THR A 207 -11.91 -20.37 0.95
CA THR A 207 -11.62 -21.54 1.80
C THR A 207 -10.29 -22.22 1.43
N VAL A 208 -9.71 -21.86 0.29
CA VAL A 208 -8.42 -22.35 -0.16
C VAL A 208 -7.30 -21.48 0.39
N GLU A 209 -6.13 -22.09 0.61
CA GLU A 209 -4.96 -21.33 1.04
C GLU A 209 -4.51 -20.33 -0.03
N TYR A 210 -3.97 -19.22 0.41
CA TYR A 210 -3.32 -18.25 -0.46
C TYR A 210 -2.05 -18.85 -1.07
N ASP A 211 -1.95 -18.80 -2.39
CA ASP A 211 -0.87 -19.43 -3.16
C ASP A 211 -0.04 -18.41 -3.97
N GLY A 212 0.10 -17.20 -3.47
CA GLY A 212 1.00 -16.21 -4.08
C GLY A 212 0.40 -15.44 -5.28
N GLN A 213 -0.92 -15.47 -5.48
CA GLN A 213 -1.58 -14.86 -6.63
C GLN A 213 -1.28 -13.37 -6.81
N PHE A 214 -1.00 -12.67 -5.71
CA PHE A 214 -0.73 -11.23 -5.71
C PHE A 214 0.74 -10.88 -5.43
N ASP A 215 1.60 -11.86 -5.16
CA ASP A 215 2.98 -11.63 -4.73
C ASP A 215 3.80 -10.84 -5.75
N ASN A 216 3.49 -10.99 -7.03
CA ASN A 216 4.13 -10.23 -8.09
C ASN A 216 3.87 -8.71 -8.02
N LEU A 217 2.94 -8.22 -7.20
CA LEU A 217 2.85 -6.79 -6.89
C LEU A 217 4.12 -6.26 -6.22
N LEU A 218 4.84 -7.14 -5.49
CA LEU A 218 6.10 -6.83 -4.82
C LEU A 218 7.32 -6.93 -5.73
N PHE A 219 7.17 -7.24 -7.02
CA PHE A 219 8.28 -7.48 -7.97
C PHE A 219 9.32 -6.35 -7.98
N PHE A 220 8.93 -5.13 -8.24
CA PHE A 220 9.86 -4.00 -8.20
C PHE A 220 10.30 -3.65 -6.78
N PHE A 221 9.46 -3.89 -5.79
CA PHE A 221 9.79 -3.62 -4.39
C PHE A 221 10.91 -4.52 -3.91
N ARG A 222 10.82 -5.84 -4.17
CA ARG A 222 11.88 -6.81 -3.87
C ARG A 222 13.17 -6.47 -4.61
N PHE A 223 13.10 -6.18 -5.91
CA PHE A 223 14.25 -5.78 -6.70
C PHE A 223 14.96 -4.56 -6.09
N MET A 224 14.21 -3.51 -5.76
CA MET A 224 14.78 -2.30 -5.14
C MET A 224 15.33 -2.57 -3.73
N TYR A 225 14.67 -3.42 -2.97
CA TYR A 225 15.14 -3.89 -1.67
C TYR A 225 16.51 -4.56 -1.81
N SER A 226 16.66 -5.53 -2.70
CA SER A 226 17.91 -6.24 -2.93
C SER A 226 19.02 -5.26 -3.32
N LYS A 227 18.76 -4.37 -4.27
CA LYS A 227 19.75 -3.37 -4.72
C LYS A 227 20.21 -2.43 -3.60
N ILE A 228 19.32 -2.03 -2.71
CA ILE A 228 19.67 -1.17 -1.59
C ILE A 228 20.54 -1.93 -0.58
N HIS A 229 20.26 -3.21 -0.33
CA HIS A 229 21.02 -4.02 0.62
C HIS A 229 22.34 -4.55 0.06
N GLU A 230 22.51 -4.56 -1.26
CA GLU A 230 23.84 -4.72 -1.88
C GLU A 230 24.74 -3.49 -1.71
N LEU A 231 24.15 -2.29 -1.72
CA LEU A 231 24.88 -1.02 -1.66
C LEU A 231 25.12 -0.54 -0.22
N TYR A 232 24.24 -0.89 0.69
CA TYR A 232 24.25 -0.39 2.07
C TYR A 232 24.05 -1.52 3.07
N ASP A 233 24.87 -1.55 4.11
CA ASP A 233 24.65 -2.43 5.24
C ASP A 233 23.30 -2.14 5.90
N SER A 234 22.47 -3.17 6.08
CA SER A 234 21.15 -3.06 6.71
C SER A 234 21.21 -2.46 8.12
N SER A 235 22.28 -2.71 8.88
CA SER A 235 22.51 -2.12 10.19
C SER A 235 22.73 -0.59 10.14
N SER A 236 23.18 -0.06 9.00
CA SER A 236 23.39 1.37 8.76
C SER A 236 22.12 2.10 8.34
N LEU A 237 21.14 1.40 7.80
CA LEU A 237 19.92 2.00 7.26
C LEU A 237 19.03 2.58 8.38
N ARG A 238 18.87 3.90 8.37
CA ARG A 238 18.06 4.63 9.36
C ARG A 238 16.58 4.19 9.39
N ALA A 239 16.08 3.67 8.29
CA ALA A 239 14.71 3.17 8.19
C ALA A 239 14.42 2.06 9.21
N TYR A 240 15.36 1.17 9.45
CA TYR A 240 15.20 0.03 10.36
C TYR A 240 15.49 0.35 11.83
N LYS A 241 16.02 1.55 12.11
CA LYS A 241 16.21 2.07 13.47
C LYS A 241 15.00 2.80 14.04
N ARG A 242 13.87 2.80 13.32
CA ARG A 242 12.61 3.41 13.78
C ARG A 242 12.02 2.61 14.94
N PRO A 243 11.43 3.29 15.94
CA PRO A 243 10.78 2.59 17.06
C PRO A 243 9.58 1.77 16.56
N LEU A 244 9.35 0.62 17.20
CA LEU A 244 8.18 -0.22 16.94
C LEU A 244 6.89 0.44 17.46
N HIS A 245 7.01 1.28 18.52
CA HIS A 245 5.89 2.06 19.05
C HIS A 245 6.27 3.55 19.09
N VAL A 246 5.34 4.42 18.72
CA VAL A 246 5.45 5.84 19.03
C VAL A 246 4.86 6.02 20.41
N ASP A 247 5.70 6.09 21.43
CA ASP A 247 5.26 6.49 22.75
C ASP A 247 4.79 7.95 22.69
N ASN A 248 3.48 8.15 22.61
CA ASN A 248 2.85 9.48 22.66
C ASN A 248 3.06 10.20 24.01
N VAL A 249 3.78 9.60 24.94
CA VAL A 249 4.05 10.14 26.28
C VAL A 249 5.01 11.34 26.23
N GLY A 250 5.95 11.39 25.29
CA GLY A 250 6.95 12.47 25.21
C GLY A 250 6.45 13.82 24.71
N LYS A 251 5.41 13.85 23.86
CA LYS A 251 4.87 15.11 23.31
C LYS A 251 4.02 15.89 24.30
N LYS A 252 3.33 15.20 25.23
CA LYS A 252 2.55 15.88 26.28
C LYS A 252 3.39 16.53 27.39
N LYS A 253 4.62 16.07 27.63
CA LYS A 253 5.51 16.68 28.61
C LYS A 253 6.12 17.99 28.11
N LYS A 254 6.56 18.08 26.86
CA LYS A 254 7.15 19.32 26.30
C LYS A 254 6.16 20.47 26.20
N VAL A 255 4.87 20.19 25.95
CA VAL A 255 3.81 21.22 25.94
C VAL A 255 3.48 21.71 27.35
N LYS A 256 3.56 20.87 28.38
CA LYS A 256 3.33 21.29 29.76
C LYS A 256 4.52 22.10 30.34
N GLU A 257 5.73 21.78 29.99
CA GLU A 257 6.93 22.53 30.43
C GLU A 257 7.04 23.91 29.75
N SER A 258 6.61 24.05 28.48
CA SER A 258 6.56 25.34 27.79
C SER A 258 5.44 26.26 28.29
N ILE A 259 4.35 25.73 28.84
CA ILE A 259 3.26 26.52 29.43
C ILE A 259 3.61 26.98 30.86
N GLN A 260 4.42 26.22 31.61
CA GLN A 260 4.86 26.62 32.95
C GLN A 260 6.01 27.67 32.95
N GLN A 261 6.76 27.81 31.84
CA GLN A 261 7.81 28.83 31.72
C GLN A 261 7.32 30.18 31.16
N SER A 262 6.08 30.27 30.69
CA SER A 262 5.50 31.53 30.18
C SER A 262 4.58 32.26 31.18
N GLY A 263 4.53 31.80 32.41
CA GLY A 263 3.66 32.39 33.44
C GLY A 263 4.44 32.85 34.65
N TYR A 264 5.25 33.90 34.50
CA TYR A 264 5.65 34.80 35.60
C TYR A 264 6.52 35.92 35.04
N SER A 265 5.89 37.05 34.72
CA SER A 265 6.46 38.37 34.85
C SER A 265 5.30 39.37 34.83
N SER A 266 4.82 39.67 35.98
CA SER A 266 4.06 40.89 36.25
C SER A 266 4.90 41.67 37.25
N ASP A 267 5.46 42.78 36.76
CA ASP A 267 5.65 44.01 37.48
C ASP A 267 5.47 45.18 36.52
#